data_002da9be42996d7d5a1beca14d7c827a
#
_entry.id   002da9be42996d7d5a1beca14d7c827a
#
_cell.length_a   1.000
_cell.length_b   1.000
_cell.length_c   1.000
_cell.angle_alpha   90.00
_cell.angle_beta   90.00
_cell.angle_gamma   90.00
#
_symmetry.space_group_name_H-M   'P 1'
#
loop_
_entity.id
_entity.type
_entity.pdbx_description
1 polymer ?
#
loop_
_entity_poly.entity_id
_entity_poly.type
_entity_poly.pdbx_seq_one_letter_code
_entity_poly.pdbx_strand_id
1 'polypeptide(L)'
;MIAVQPMKEEDQAQLSLLMMELTGTQTDATVFGRTFRKILEDQQYILLGAYHNGELAGTAMGIVCMDLTGDCRPFMVVENVVVSANHRKLGIGRQLMLAMEEQAKERNCYYVILVSGKQRVEAHRLYESLGYRDEGAEGFRKHF
;
A
#
# COMPACT_ATOMS: atom_id res chain seq x y z
N MET A 1 18.89 0.76 -9.18
CA MET A 1 18.77 0.80 -7.71
C MET A 1 17.35 1.23 -7.33
N ILE A 2 16.79 0.57 -6.32
CA ILE A 2 15.43 0.82 -5.87
C ILE A 2 15.48 1.48 -4.50
N ALA A 3 14.80 2.63 -4.35
CA ALA A 3 14.68 3.32 -3.07
C ALA A 3 13.21 3.36 -2.67
N VAL A 4 12.89 2.96 -1.45
CA VAL A 4 11.52 3.06 -0.90
C VAL A 4 11.51 4.18 0.13
N GLN A 5 10.60 5.13 -0.06
CA GLN A 5 10.52 6.31 0.80
C GLN A 5 9.11 6.91 0.76
N PRO A 6 8.77 7.76 1.74
CA PRO A 6 7.48 8.45 1.71
C PRO A 6 7.33 9.28 0.45
N MET A 7 6.11 9.33 -0.08
CA MET A 7 5.80 10.12 -1.26
C MET A 7 5.77 11.61 -0.96
N LYS A 8 5.95 12.40 -2.01
CA LYS A 8 5.94 13.86 -1.98
C LYS A 8 4.86 14.38 -2.93
N GLU A 9 4.49 15.64 -2.78
CA GLU A 9 3.45 16.25 -3.62
C GLU A 9 3.76 16.15 -5.12
N GLU A 10 5.02 16.26 -5.50
CA GLU A 10 5.42 16.19 -6.90
C GLU A 10 5.22 14.82 -7.54
N ASP A 11 4.94 13.80 -6.75
CA ASP A 11 4.69 12.44 -7.26
C ASP A 11 3.25 12.25 -7.75
N GLN A 12 2.39 13.25 -7.63
CA GLN A 12 0.96 13.11 -7.89
C GLN A 12 0.64 12.51 -9.26
N ALA A 13 1.24 13.04 -10.32
CA ALA A 13 0.94 12.59 -11.68
C ALA A 13 1.34 11.12 -11.89
N GLN A 14 2.53 10.75 -11.43
CA GLN A 14 3.01 9.38 -11.56
C GLN A 14 2.19 8.42 -10.72
N LEU A 15 1.77 8.83 -9.51
CA LEU A 15 0.92 8.01 -8.65
C LEU A 15 -0.45 7.79 -9.29
N SER A 16 -1.03 8.82 -9.91
CA SER A 16 -2.30 8.70 -10.60
C SER A 16 -2.25 7.64 -11.70
N LEU A 17 -1.13 7.58 -12.44
CA LEU A 17 -0.92 6.56 -13.47
C LEU A 17 -0.84 5.16 -12.88
N LEU A 18 -0.16 4.99 -11.74
CA LEU A 18 -0.10 3.70 -11.06
C LEU A 18 -1.48 3.26 -10.57
N MET A 19 -2.28 4.17 -10.05
CA MET A 19 -3.63 3.83 -9.61
C MET A 19 -4.50 3.40 -10.79
N MET A 20 -4.32 4.02 -11.96
CA MET A 20 -5.02 3.61 -13.17
C MET A 20 -4.60 2.21 -13.61
N GLU A 21 -3.31 1.85 -13.50
CA GLU A 21 -2.87 0.48 -13.77
C GLU A 21 -3.53 -0.51 -12.81
N LEU A 22 -3.67 -0.13 -11.55
CA LEU A 22 -4.25 -1.02 -10.53
C LEU A 22 -5.74 -1.28 -10.75
N THR A 23 -6.50 -0.26 -11.08
CA THR A 23 -7.97 -0.34 -11.11
C THR A 23 -8.57 -0.35 -12.51
N GLY A 24 -7.81 0.11 -13.50
CA GLY A 24 -8.34 0.30 -14.86
C GLY A 24 -9.21 1.55 -15.00
N THR A 25 -9.30 2.38 -13.95
CA THR A 25 -10.16 3.56 -13.92
C THR A 25 -9.33 4.81 -13.69
N GLN A 26 -9.58 5.85 -14.48
CA GLN A 26 -8.94 7.14 -14.31
C GLN A 26 -9.75 7.98 -13.32
N THR A 27 -9.06 8.62 -12.38
CA THR A 27 -9.67 9.52 -11.41
C THR A 27 -9.51 10.97 -11.87
N ASP A 28 -10.53 11.79 -11.63
CA ASP A 28 -10.45 13.23 -11.89
C ASP A 28 -9.24 13.83 -11.16
N ALA A 29 -8.42 14.59 -11.88
CA ALA A 29 -7.16 15.11 -11.38
C ALA A 29 -7.33 16.04 -10.18
N THR A 30 -8.40 16.83 -10.14
CA THR A 30 -8.67 17.75 -9.04
C THR A 30 -9.03 17.00 -7.76
N VAL A 31 -9.91 16.01 -7.89
CA VAL A 31 -10.32 15.17 -6.77
C VAL A 31 -9.12 14.36 -6.26
N PHE A 32 -8.36 13.77 -7.17
CA PHE A 32 -7.17 12.99 -6.81
C PHE A 32 -6.17 13.85 -6.03
N GLY A 33 -5.84 15.03 -6.56
CA GLY A 33 -4.87 15.92 -5.92
C GLY A 33 -5.29 16.37 -4.53
N ARG A 34 -6.58 16.66 -4.34
CA ARG A 34 -7.11 17.04 -3.05
C ARG A 34 -7.00 15.91 -2.03
N THR A 35 -7.37 14.71 -2.43
CA THR A 35 -7.32 13.53 -1.56
C THR A 35 -5.87 13.14 -1.26
N PHE A 36 -5.02 13.18 -2.27
CA PHE A 36 -3.59 12.88 -2.12
C PHE A 36 -2.95 13.79 -1.07
N ARG A 37 -3.21 15.10 -1.14
CA ARG A 37 -2.68 16.04 -0.15
C ARG A 37 -3.20 15.74 1.26
N LYS A 38 -4.48 15.40 1.40
CA LYS A 38 -5.04 15.02 2.70
C LYS A 38 -4.34 13.80 3.28
N ILE A 39 -4.07 12.81 2.44
CA ILE A 39 -3.37 11.59 2.87
C ILE A 39 -1.95 11.93 3.32
N LEU A 40 -1.23 12.77 2.56
CA LEU A 40 0.13 13.15 2.91
C LEU A 40 0.21 13.90 4.25
N GLU A 41 -0.83 14.64 4.60
CA GLU A 41 -0.89 15.42 5.84
C GLU A 41 -1.39 14.62 7.04
N ASP A 42 -2.01 13.46 6.82
CA ASP A 42 -2.63 12.65 7.87
C ASP A 42 -1.63 11.66 8.45
N GLN A 43 -1.35 11.79 9.74
CA GLN A 43 -0.36 10.93 10.42
C GLN A 43 -0.76 9.46 10.50
N GLN A 44 -2.03 9.13 10.31
CA GLN A 44 -2.50 7.76 10.31
C GLN A 44 -2.27 7.05 8.98
N TYR A 45 -1.96 7.80 7.93
CA TYR A 45 -1.67 7.25 6.61
C TYR A 45 -0.18 7.24 6.35
N ILE A 46 0.30 6.12 5.81
CA ILE A 46 1.69 5.97 5.38
C ILE A 46 1.64 5.63 3.89
N LEU A 47 2.07 6.56 3.07
CA LEU A 47 2.07 6.37 1.63
C LEU A 47 3.51 6.26 1.15
N LEU A 48 3.92 5.05 0.76
CA LEU A 48 5.28 4.77 0.32
C LEU A 48 5.35 4.65 -1.19
N GLY A 49 6.42 5.20 -1.74
CA GLY A 49 6.78 5.03 -3.13
C GLY A 49 8.07 4.25 -3.26
N ALA A 50 8.15 3.39 -4.26
CA ALA A 50 9.38 2.73 -4.67
C ALA A 50 9.86 3.40 -5.94
N TYR A 51 11.10 3.87 -5.92
CA TYR A 51 11.69 4.62 -7.03
C TYR A 51 12.83 3.81 -7.63
N HIS A 52 12.78 3.66 -8.94
CA HIS A 52 13.82 2.98 -9.70
C HIS A 52 14.47 4.01 -10.62
N ASN A 53 15.72 4.35 -10.32
CA ASN A 53 16.46 5.37 -11.05
C ASN A 53 15.69 6.71 -11.08
N GLY A 54 15.05 7.06 -9.96
CA GLY A 54 14.32 8.32 -9.83
C GLY A 54 12.89 8.31 -10.33
N GLU A 55 12.45 7.23 -10.96
CA GLU A 55 11.10 7.10 -11.48
C GLU A 55 10.23 6.30 -10.51
N LEU A 56 9.01 6.74 -10.27
CA LEU A 56 8.07 6.03 -9.38
C LEU A 56 7.65 4.73 -10.04
N ALA A 57 8.09 3.63 -9.46
CA ALA A 57 7.89 2.29 -10.02
C ALA A 57 6.82 1.48 -9.29
N GLY A 58 6.46 1.89 -8.08
CA GLY A 58 5.46 1.18 -7.30
C GLY A 58 5.05 1.96 -6.06
N THR A 59 3.98 1.51 -5.42
CA THR A 59 3.45 2.17 -4.23
C THR A 59 2.73 1.18 -3.32
N ALA A 60 2.61 1.54 -2.06
CA ALA A 60 1.76 0.87 -1.08
C ALA A 60 1.25 1.94 -0.10
N MET A 61 0.02 1.78 0.36
CA MET A 61 -0.59 2.67 1.34
C MET A 61 -0.93 1.89 2.60
N GLY A 62 -0.42 2.33 3.75
CA GLY A 62 -0.75 1.78 5.05
C GLY A 62 -1.63 2.74 5.83
N ILE A 63 -2.60 2.20 6.55
CA ILE A 63 -3.49 2.98 7.40
C ILE A 63 -3.38 2.41 8.81
N VAL A 64 -2.97 3.25 9.76
CA VAL A 64 -2.86 2.82 11.16
C VAL A 64 -4.20 3.06 11.83
N CYS A 65 -4.80 1.98 12.30
CA CYS A 65 -6.12 2.01 12.91
C CYS A 65 -6.00 1.77 14.42
N MET A 66 -6.64 2.62 15.20
CA MET A 66 -6.73 2.41 16.65
C MET A 66 -7.64 1.22 16.94
N ASP A 67 -7.36 0.51 18.02
CA ASP A 67 -8.13 -0.67 18.41
C ASP A 67 -8.50 -0.59 19.90
N LEU A 68 -9.60 -1.25 20.23
CA LEU A 68 -10.13 -1.26 21.61
C LEU A 68 -10.02 -2.63 22.25
N THR A 69 -9.34 -3.57 21.61
CA THR A 69 -9.20 -4.93 22.14
C THR A 69 -7.81 -5.15 22.74
N GLY A 70 -7.70 -6.11 23.64
CA GLY A 70 -6.44 -6.46 24.26
C GLY A 70 -5.76 -5.25 24.91
N ASP A 71 -4.52 -5.02 24.54
CA ASP A 71 -3.72 -3.90 25.05
C ASP A 71 -3.99 -2.59 24.32
N CYS A 72 -5.02 -2.54 23.48
CA CYS A 72 -5.35 -1.39 22.65
C CYS A 72 -4.21 -0.97 21.72
N ARG A 73 -3.41 -1.93 21.30
CA ARG A 73 -2.39 -1.65 20.28
C ARG A 73 -3.08 -1.45 18.92
N PRO A 74 -2.59 -0.53 18.11
CA PRO A 74 -3.17 -0.32 16.78
C PRO A 74 -2.90 -1.51 15.86
N PHE A 75 -3.57 -1.51 14.72
CA PHE A 75 -3.27 -2.43 13.62
C PHE A 75 -3.16 -1.63 12.33
N MET A 76 -2.55 -2.22 11.31
CA MET A 76 -2.37 -1.56 10.04
C MET A 76 -3.17 -2.28 8.95
N VAL A 77 -3.89 -1.49 8.16
CA VAL A 77 -4.49 -1.97 6.91
C VAL A 77 -3.59 -1.54 5.76
N VAL A 78 -3.25 -2.45 4.87
CA VAL A 78 -2.48 -2.11 3.67
C VAL A 78 -3.39 -2.17 2.46
N GLU A 79 -3.37 -1.12 1.67
CA GLU A 79 -4.20 -0.94 0.49
C GLU A 79 -3.37 -0.44 -0.70
N ASN A 80 -3.93 -0.60 -1.88
CA ASN A 80 -3.38 0.00 -3.11
C ASN A 80 -1.93 -0.36 -3.37
N VAL A 81 -1.58 -1.63 -3.17
CA VAL A 81 -0.23 -2.11 -3.52
C VAL A 81 -0.19 -2.38 -5.01
N VAL A 82 0.69 -1.67 -5.71
CA VAL A 82 0.85 -1.86 -7.15
C VAL A 82 2.31 -1.60 -7.55
N VAL A 83 2.78 -2.40 -8.49
CA VAL A 83 4.09 -2.21 -9.13
C VAL A 83 3.82 -2.00 -10.62
N SER A 84 4.43 -0.97 -11.19
CA SER A 84 4.31 -0.67 -12.62
C SER A 84 4.66 -1.89 -13.47
N ALA A 85 3.91 -2.11 -14.53
CA ALA A 85 4.15 -3.23 -15.45
C ALA A 85 5.58 -3.24 -16.01
N ASN A 86 6.18 -2.06 -16.17
CA ASN A 86 7.55 -1.93 -16.70
C ASN A 86 8.62 -2.25 -15.67
N HIS A 87 8.27 -2.44 -14.41
CA HIS A 87 9.22 -2.62 -13.31
C HIS A 87 8.98 -3.90 -12.52
N ARG A 88 8.24 -4.84 -13.06
CA ARG A 88 7.95 -6.11 -12.39
C ARG A 88 9.18 -7.01 -12.37
N LYS A 89 9.17 -7.97 -11.43
CA LYS A 89 10.24 -8.95 -11.24
C LYS A 89 11.57 -8.35 -10.77
N LEU A 90 11.54 -7.16 -10.21
CA LEU A 90 12.70 -6.51 -9.62
C LEU A 90 12.66 -6.53 -8.08
N GLY A 91 11.69 -7.22 -7.49
CA GLY A 91 11.54 -7.30 -6.04
C GLY A 91 10.94 -6.05 -5.40
N ILE A 92 10.32 -5.17 -6.18
CA ILE A 92 9.77 -3.90 -5.69
C ILE A 92 8.62 -4.12 -4.71
N GLY A 93 7.69 -5.01 -5.06
CA GLY A 93 6.57 -5.31 -4.17
C GLY A 93 7.02 -5.81 -2.81
N ARG A 94 8.04 -6.67 -2.80
CA ARG A 94 8.62 -7.18 -1.56
C ARG A 94 9.25 -6.06 -0.74
N GLN A 95 10.01 -5.18 -1.36
CA GLN A 95 10.64 -4.05 -0.67
C GLN A 95 9.59 -3.09 -0.09
N LEU A 96 8.52 -2.82 -0.83
CA LEU A 96 7.41 -1.99 -0.35
C LEU A 96 6.75 -2.61 0.88
N MET A 97 6.44 -3.89 0.83
CA MET A 97 5.79 -4.57 1.96
C MET A 97 6.70 -4.65 3.18
N LEU A 98 7.99 -4.93 2.99
CA LEU A 98 8.93 -4.95 4.11
C LEU A 98 9.07 -3.57 4.76
N ALA A 99 9.15 -2.52 3.94
CA ALA A 99 9.20 -1.15 4.46
C ALA A 99 7.91 -0.79 5.20
N MET A 100 6.75 -1.24 4.71
CA MET A 100 5.48 -1.00 5.37
C MET A 100 5.42 -1.73 6.72
N GLU A 101 5.93 -2.96 6.78
CA GLU A 101 5.99 -3.71 8.04
C GLU A 101 6.87 -3.02 9.08
N GLU A 102 7.98 -2.42 8.64
CA GLU A 102 8.82 -1.64 9.55
C GLU A 102 8.05 -0.44 10.11
N GLN A 103 7.26 0.24 9.28
CA GLN A 103 6.40 1.32 9.75
C GLN A 103 5.36 0.82 10.76
N ALA A 104 4.78 -0.34 10.52
CA ALA A 104 3.82 -0.93 11.45
C ALA A 104 4.49 -1.23 12.81
N LYS A 105 5.68 -1.79 12.79
CA LYS A 105 6.44 -2.09 14.02
C LYS A 105 6.78 -0.82 14.79
N GLU A 106 7.25 0.21 14.11
CA GLU A 106 7.58 1.49 14.73
C GLU A 106 6.38 2.13 15.42
N ARG A 107 5.17 1.88 14.90
CA ARG A 107 3.94 2.41 15.46
C ARG A 107 3.26 1.45 16.43
N ASN A 108 3.96 0.40 16.82
CA ASN A 108 3.48 -0.59 17.78
C ASN A 108 2.22 -1.34 17.33
N CYS A 109 2.03 -1.51 16.02
CA CYS A 109 0.93 -2.31 15.51
C CYS A 109 1.13 -3.77 15.86
N TYR A 110 0.04 -4.47 16.21
CA TYR A 110 0.17 -5.88 16.57
C TYR A 110 -0.12 -6.82 15.40
N TYR A 111 -0.72 -6.32 14.31
CA TYR A 111 -0.79 -7.07 13.05
C TYR A 111 -1.00 -6.14 11.88
N VAL A 112 -0.77 -6.69 10.69
CA VAL A 112 -1.04 -6.03 9.40
C VAL A 112 -2.07 -6.89 8.68
N ILE A 113 -3.10 -6.25 8.12
CA ILE A 113 -4.13 -6.94 7.36
C ILE A 113 -4.22 -6.32 5.97
N LEU A 114 -4.47 -7.17 4.97
CA LEU A 114 -4.72 -6.72 3.62
C LEU A 114 -5.74 -7.65 2.95
N VAL A 115 -6.43 -7.10 1.94
CA VAL A 115 -7.38 -7.85 1.14
C VAL A 115 -6.96 -7.71 -0.31
N SER A 116 -6.90 -8.82 -1.05
CA SER A 116 -6.51 -8.83 -2.44
C SER A 116 -7.48 -9.67 -3.25
N GLY A 117 -7.80 -9.24 -4.47
CA GLY A 117 -8.67 -9.99 -5.35
C GLY A 117 -8.13 -11.38 -5.63
N LYS A 118 -9.00 -12.38 -5.72
CA LYS A 118 -8.60 -13.78 -5.94
C LYS A 118 -7.81 -13.99 -7.22
N GLN A 119 -8.04 -13.17 -8.23
CA GLN A 119 -7.37 -13.28 -9.53
C GLN A 119 -5.92 -12.79 -9.50
N ARG A 120 -5.49 -12.09 -8.45
CA ARG A 120 -4.14 -11.53 -8.35
C ARG A 120 -3.17 -12.56 -7.76
N VAL A 121 -2.92 -13.64 -8.53
CA VAL A 121 -2.15 -14.80 -8.07
C VAL A 121 -0.71 -14.44 -7.69
N GLU A 122 -0.05 -13.60 -8.48
CA GLU A 122 1.34 -13.19 -8.20
C GLU A 122 1.44 -12.38 -6.91
N ALA A 123 0.48 -11.49 -6.67
CA ALA A 123 0.42 -10.73 -5.43
C ALA A 123 0.24 -11.66 -4.23
N HIS A 124 -0.63 -12.67 -4.35
CA HIS A 124 -0.84 -13.64 -3.29
C HIS A 124 0.42 -14.43 -2.96
N ARG A 125 1.19 -14.82 -3.98
CA ARG A 125 2.46 -15.50 -3.76
C ARG A 125 3.45 -14.62 -3.00
N LEU A 126 3.49 -13.33 -3.33
CA LEU A 126 4.32 -12.38 -2.60
C LEU A 126 3.91 -12.32 -1.13
N TYR A 127 2.63 -12.13 -0.86
CA TYR A 127 2.13 -12.00 0.50
C TYR A 127 2.40 -13.27 1.31
N GLU A 128 2.13 -14.44 0.74
CA GLU A 128 2.40 -15.72 1.38
C GLU A 128 3.89 -15.90 1.69
N SER A 129 4.77 -15.48 0.78
CA SER A 129 6.22 -15.55 0.98
C SER A 129 6.70 -14.67 2.12
N LEU A 130 5.93 -13.63 2.47
CA LEU A 130 6.22 -12.74 3.59
C LEU A 130 5.53 -13.15 4.89
N GLY A 131 4.83 -14.26 4.88
CA GLY A 131 4.17 -14.81 6.08
C GLY A 131 2.71 -14.45 6.25
N TYR A 132 2.12 -13.75 5.29
CA TYR A 132 0.68 -13.46 5.33
C TYR A 132 -0.11 -14.72 5.00
N ARG A 133 -1.21 -14.92 5.74
CA ARG A 133 -2.11 -16.07 5.54
C ARG A 133 -3.50 -15.68 6.02
N ASP A 134 -4.49 -16.47 5.70
CA ASP A 134 -5.88 -16.14 6.05
C ASP A 134 -6.19 -16.26 7.54
N GLU A 135 -5.44 -17.08 8.28
CA GLU A 135 -5.61 -17.30 9.72
C GLU A 135 -7.03 -17.68 10.13
N GLY A 136 -7.78 -18.29 9.22
CA GLY A 136 -9.17 -18.66 9.48
C GLY A 136 -10.16 -17.50 9.38
N ALA A 137 -9.73 -16.36 8.88
CA ALA A 137 -10.58 -15.19 8.70
C ALA A 137 -11.06 -15.09 7.24
N GLU A 138 -12.24 -14.52 7.03
CA GLU A 138 -12.77 -14.24 5.72
C GLU A 138 -13.10 -12.75 5.59
N GLY A 139 -12.79 -12.18 4.43
CA GLY A 139 -13.12 -10.79 4.15
C GLY A 139 -14.48 -10.68 3.45
N PHE A 140 -15.26 -9.69 3.84
CA PHE A 140 -16.55 -9.40 3.22
C PHE A 140 -16.54 -7.95 2.75
N ARG A 141 -17.06 -7.71 1.54
CA ARG A 141 -17.18 -6.36 0.98
C ARG A 141 -18.58 -6.14 0.42
N LYS A 142 -19.06 -4.92 0.58
CA LYS A 142 -20.31 -4.47 -0.02
C LYS A 142 -20.07 -3.09 -0.63
N HIS A 143 -20.30 -2.98 -1.92
CA HIS A 143 -20.18 -1.70 -2.64
C HIS A 143 -21.49 -0.94 -2.59
N PHE A 144 -21.38 0.39 -2.57
CA PHE A 144 -22.55 1.28 -2.56
C PHE A 144 -22.61 2.11 -3.84
#